data_c75e9f48d2514de986f91f1edfbd4eea
#
_entry.id   c75e9f48d2514de986f91f1edfbd4eea
#
_cell.length_a   1.000
_cell.length_b   1.000
_cell.length_c   1.000
_cell.angle_alpha   90.00
_cell.angle_beta   90.00
_cell.angle_gamma   90.00
#
_symmetry.space_group_name_H-M   'P 1'
#
loop_
_entity.id
_entity.type
_entity.pdbx_description
1 polymer ?
#
loop_
_entity_poly.entity_id
_entity_poly.type
_entity_poly.pdbx_seq_one_letter_code
_entity_poly.pdbx_strand_id
1 'polypeptide(L)'
;MNYVWKDYNPDTMSFIENWLDESAVNTTGLYEGFRTFYEYWASEDGFVLGSNFWCKVAYEDNKPFAVIAFCQHEQKTIIMEVLVRPEKRGQGKGSTLLKEFLNNAGIIGFRIQKCEVENYPSNIASQKVFENAGFKYHHIHRDGNGDSMNYVYESSSLSTT
;
A
#
# COMPACT_ATOMS: atom_id res chain seq x y z
N MET A 1 7.51 -12.29 12.34
CA MET A 1 7.56 -13.07 11.10
C MET A 1 8.10 -12.17 10.00
N ASN A 2 9.07 -12.67 9.26
CA ASN A 2 9.70 -11.87 8.23
C ASN A 2 9.19 -12.28 6.86
N TYR A 3 8.91 -11.29 6.03
CA TYR A 3 8.55 -11.51 4.64
C TYR A 3 9.77 -11.35 3.75
N VAL A 4 9.75 -12.02 2.60
CA VAL A 4 10.73 -11.76 1.54
C VAL A 4 10.08 -10.79 0.57
N TRP A 5 10.76 -9.69 0.29
CA TRP A 5 10.21 -8.63 -0.57
C TRP A 5 10.90 -8.64 -1.93
N LYS A 6 10.11 -8.59 -2.99
CA LYS A 6 10.59 -8.57 -4.37
C LYS A 6 9.94 -7.43 -5.12
N ASP A 7 10.64 -6.89 -6.11
CA ASP A 7 10.03 -5.89 -6.99
C ASP A 7 8.93 -6.55 -7.82
N TYR A 8 7.82 -5.85 -7.97
CA TYR A 8 6.74 -6.30 -8.83
C TYR A 8 7.21 -6.35 -10.28
N ASN A 9 6.90 -7.46 -10.95
CA ASN A 9 7.20 -7.64 -12.37
C ASN A 9 5.91 -8.13 -13.04
N PRO A 10 5.27 -7.31 -13.91
CA PRO A 10 4.00 -7.70 -14.51
C PRO A 10 4.08 -8.95 -15.38
N ASP A 11 5.25 -9.24 -15.97
CA ASP A 11 5.40 -10.39 -16.84
C ASP A 11 5.50 -11.72 -16.09
N THR A 12 6.01 -11.70 -14.85
CA THR A 12 6.18 -12.92 -14.04
C THR A 12 5.22 -12.99 -12.86
N MET A 13 4.50 -11.92 -12.55
CA MET A 13 3.61 -11.83 -11.39
C MET A 13 2.16 -11.56 -11.78
N SER A 14 1.72 -12.12 -12.90
CA SER A 14 0.35 -11.97 -13.38
C SER A 14 -0.70 -12.58 -12.43
N PHE A 15 -0.27 -13.44 -11.49
CA PHE A 15 -1.15 -14.00 -10.48
C PHE A 15 -1.85 -12.92 -9.63
N ILE A 16 -1.27 -11.72 -9.53
CA ILE A 16 -1.86 -10.63 -8.75
C ILE A 16 -3.20 -10.19 -9.33
N GLU A 17 -3.39 -10.34 -10.65
CA GLU A 17 -4.67 -10.03 -11.27
C GLU A 17 -5.81 -10.88 -10.71
N ASN A 18 -5.49 -12.11 -10.29
CA ASN A 18 -6.49 -13.02 -9.70
C ASN A 18 -6.87 -12.63 -8.27
N TRP A 19 -6.12 -11.73 -7.64
CA TRP A 19 -6.44 -11.22 -6.31
C TRP A 19 -7.52 -10.13 -6.36
N LEU A 20 -7.78 -9.60 -7.55
CA LEU A 20 -8.81 -8.58 -7.76
C LEU A 20 -10.17 -9.25 -8.03
N ASP A 21 -10.73 -9.86 -6.99
CA ASP A 21 -12.10 -10.35 -7.03
C ASP A 21 -13.07 -9.16 -7.00
N GLU A 22 -14.37 -9.43 -7.12
CA GLU A 22 -15.39 -8.38 -7.18
C GLU A 22 -15.31 -7.42 -5.98
N SER A 23 -15.14 -7.98 -4.78
CA SER A 23 -15.01 -7.17 -3.57
C SER A 23 -13.78 -6.28 -3.61
N ALA A 24 -12.64 -6.84 -4.01
CA ALA A 24 -11.38 -6.08 -4.09
C ALA A 24 -11.48 -4.97 -5.14
N VAL A 25 -12.05 -5.26 -6.31
CA VAL A 25 -12.23 -4.25 -7.35
C VAL A 25 -13.11 -3.10 -6.84
N ASN A 26 -14.18 -3.41 -6.14
CA ASN A 26 -15.09 -2.39 -5.61
C ASN A 26 -14.45 -1.53 -4.52
N THR A 27 -13.56 -2.09 -3.71
CA THR A 27 -12.91 -1.35 -2.62
C THR A 27 -11.65 -0.61 -3.06
N THR A 28 -10.97 -1.07 -4.11
CA THR A 28 -9.73 -0.44 -4.60
C THR A 28 -9.95 0.50 -5.77
N GLY A 29 -11.03 0.31 -6.53
CA GLY A 29 -11.26 1.04 -7.77
C GLY A 29 -10.41 0.58 -8.95
N LEU A 30 -9.75 -0.57 -8.84
CA LEU A 30 -8.86 -1.08 -9.88
C LEU A 30 -9.63 -1.87 -10.95
N TYR A 31 -10.57 -1.20 -11.61
CA TYR A 31 -11.45 -1.85 -12.60
C TYR A 31 -10.72 -2.34 -13.84
N GLU A 32 -9.57 -1.74 -14.17
CA GLU A 32 -8.81 -2.11 -15.35
C GLU A 32 -7.64 -3.06 -15.04
N GLY A 33 -7.55 -3.55 -13.80
CA GLY A 33 -6.55 -4.50 -13.37
C GLY A 33 -5.34 -3.85 -12.70
N PHE A 34 -4.53 -4.67 -12.04
CA PHE A 34 -3.38 -4.20 -11.31
C PHE A 34 -2.24 -3.78 -12.25
N ARG A 35 -2.00 -4.53 -13.32
CA ARG A 35 -0.95 -4.19 -14.28
C ARG A 35 -1.18 -2.82 -14.88
N THR A 36 -2.40 -2.49 -15.25
CA THR A 36 -2.75 -1.18 -15.81
C THR A 36 -2.49 -0.06 -14.80
N PHE A 37 -2.88 -0.27 -13.55
CA PHE A 37 -2.58 0.65 -12.45
C PHE A 37 -1.07 0.87 -12.32
N TYR A 38 -0.30 -0.21 -12.30
CA TYR A 38 1.15 -0.13 -12.14
C TYR A 38 1.80 0.61 -13.32
N GLU A 39 1.42 0.27 -14.54
CA GLU A 39 2.01 0.90 -15.73
C GLU A 39 1.71 2.39 -15.79
N TYR A 40 0.51 2.78 -15.37
CA TYR A 40 0.15 4.20 -15.32
C TYR A 40 1.04 4.97 -14.34
N TRP A 41 1.16 4.47 -13.11
CA TRP A 41 1.91 5.18 -12.07
C TRP A 41 3.42 5.08 -12.24
N ALA A 42 3.93 4.04 -12.90
CA ALA A 42 5.34 3.89 -13.19
C ALA A 42 5.78 4.72 -14.41
N SER A 43 4.84 5.21 -15.21
CA SER A 43 5.14 6.01 -16.39
C SER A 43 5.28 7.49 -16.05
N GLU A 44 5.96 8.25 -16.93
CA GLU A 44 6.05 9.69 -16.78
C GLU A 44 4.68 10.37 -16.89
N ASP A 45 3.78 9.79 -17.67
CA ASP A 45 2.43 10.32 -17.88
C ASP A 45 1.53 10.12 -16.66
N GLY A 46 1.82 9.11 -15.87
CA GLY A 46 1.00 8.76 -14.73
C GLY A 46 1.18 9.68 -13.55
N PHE A 47 2.40 10.19 -13.37
CA PHE A 47 2.70 10.98 -12.18
C PHE A 47 4.01 11.73 -12.32
N VAL A 48 4.05 12.98 -11.86
CA VAL A 48 5.28 13.78 -11.86
C VAL A 48 6.39 13.17 -11.00
N LEU A 49 6.05 12.24 -10.14
CA LEU A 49 6.97 11.54 -9.26
C LEU A 49 7.23 10.10 -9.71
N GLY A 50 7.04 9.80 -11.00
CA GLY A 50 7.19 8.45 -11.53
C GLY A 50 8.52 7.77 -11.17
N SER A 51 9.60 8.54 -11.10
CA SER A 51 10.92 8.03 -10.68
C SER A 51 10.98 7.67 -9.20
N ASN A 52 10.01 8.12 -8.40
CA ASN A 52 9.92 7.86 -6.97
C ASN A 52 8.77 6.92 -6.61
N PHE A 53 8.36 6.12 -7.57
CA PHE A 53 7.29 5.14 -7.40
C PHE A 53 7.89 3.74 -7.26
N TRP A 54 7.41 2.98 -6.28
CA TRP A 54 7.82 1.60 -6.03
C TRP A 54 6.61 0.70 -5.92
N CYS A 55 6.80 -0.55 -6.33
CA CYS A 55 5.78 -1.58 -6.15
C CYS A 55 6.48 -2.85 -5.70
N LYS A 56 6.19 -3.29 -4.48
CA LYS A 56 6.87 -4.42 -3.85
C LYS A 56 5.88 -5.53 -3.52
N VAL A 57 6.30 -6.77 -3.76
CA VAL A 57 5.51 -7.96 -3.44
C VAL A 57 6.16 -8.66 -2.27
N ALA A 58 5.36 -8.92 -1.23
CA ALA A 58 5.81 -9.66 -0.05
C ALA A 58 5.48 -11.14 -0.22
N TYR A 59 6.44 -11.98 0.07
CA TYR A 59 6.30 -13.43 0.05
C TYR A 59 6.37 -13.98 1.47
N GLU A 60 5.46 -14.88 1.80
CA GLU A 60 5.44 -15.61 3.06
C GLU A 60 5.61 -17.09 2.73
N ASP A 61 6.64 -17.73 3.29
CA ASP A 61 6.93 -19.17 3.02
C ASP A 61 7.00 -19.48 1.52
N ASN A 62 7.70 -18.63 0.78
CA ASN A 62 7.91 -18.75 -0.66
C ASN A 62 6.63 -18.59 -1.50
N LYS A 63 5.55 -18.09 -0.90
CA LYS A 63 4.30 -17.82 -1.62
C LYS A 63 4.00 -16.34 -1.61
N PRO A 64 3.59 -15.78 -2.76
CA PRO A 64 3.22 -14.36 -2.78
C PRO A 64 2.02 -14.13 -1.87
N PHE A 65 2.14 -13.09 -1.05
CA PHE A 65 1.17 -12.81 0.01
C PHE A 65 0.42 -11.50 -0.22
N ALA A 66 1.15 -10.44 -0.57
CA ALA A 66 0.56 -9.12 -0.72
C ALA A 66 1.43 -8.25 -1.62
N VAL A 67 0.85 -7.20 -2.16
CA VAL A 67 1.58 -6.19 -2.93
C VAL A 67 1.31 -4.82 -2.33
N ILE A 68 2.36 -4.00 -2.24
CA ILE A 68 2.25 -2.60 -1.79
C ILE A 68 2.83 -1.71 -2.89
N ALA A 69 2.02 -0.75 -3.35
CA ALA A 69 2.45 0.29 -4.26
C ALA A 69 2.54 1.60 -3.48
N PHE A 70 3.64 2.31 -3.60
CA PHE A 70 3.87 3.54 -2.84
C PHE A 70 4.81 4.47 -3.59
N CYS A 71 4.78 5.74 -3.19
CA CYS A 71 5.70 6.75 -3.73
C CYS A 71 6.26 7.60 -2.60
N GLN A 72 7.34 8.32 -2.90
CA GLN A 72 7.95 9.27 -1.99
C GLN A 72 7.73 10.66 -2.53
N HIS A 73 7.20 11.57 -1.70
CA HIS A 73 6.95 12.94 -2.08
C HIS A 73 7.25 13.86 -0.89
N GLU A 74 8.17 14.80 -1.06
CA GLU A 74 8.51 15.79 -0.01
C GLU A 74 8.80 15.17 1.36
N GLN A 75 9.62 14.16 1.44
CA GLN A 75 10.03 13.50 2.70
C GLN A 75 8.93 12.66 3.34
N LYS A 76 7.82 12.44 2.66
CA LYS A 76 6.81 11.51 3.15
C LYS A 76 6.57 10.40 2.16
N THR A 77 6.20 9.24 2.66
CA THR A 77 5.80 8.09 1.85
C THR A 77 4.29 8.09 1.72
N ILE A 78 3.79 7.87 0.52
CA ILE A 78 2.35 7.76 0.28
C ILE A 78 2.08 6.35 -0.21
N ILE A 79 1.28 5.59 0.56
CA ILE A 79 0.81 4.28 0.13
C ILE A 79 -0.33 4.50 -0.85
N MET A 80 -0.16 3.99 -2.05
CA MET A 80 -1.14 4.14 -3.12
C MET A 80 -2.09 2.96 -3.19
N GLU A 81 -1.60 1.76 -2.90
CA GLU A 81 -2.44 0.57 -2.89
C GLU A 81 -1.79 -0.53 -2.06
N VAL A 82 -2.62 -1.27 -1.32
CA VAL A 82 -2.22 -2.51 -0.64
C VAL A 82 -3.26 -3.56 -1.02
N LEU A 83 -2.80 -4.66 -1.57
CA LEU A 83 -3.68 -5.75 -1.97
C LEU A 83 -3.14 -7.06 -1.39
N VAL A 84 -3.95 -7.74 -0.59
CA VAL A 84 -3.60 -8.99 0.06
C VAL A 84 -4.26 -10.14 -0.70
N ARG A 85 -3.54 -11.24 -0.84
CA ARG A 85 -4.07 -12.45 -1.46
C ARG A 85 -5.38 -12.87 -0.76
N PRO A 86 -6.44 -13.20 -1.53
CA PRO A 86 -7.77 -13.42 -0.95
C PRO A 86 -7.81 -14.40 0.23
N GLU A 87 -7.06 -15.52 0.16
CA GLU A 87 -7.07 -16.54 1.21
C GLU A 87 -6.46 -16.08 2.53
N LYS A 88 -5.76 -14.95 2.50
CA LYS A 88 -5.07 -14.40 3.69
C LYS A 88 -5.75 -13.18 4.27
N ARG A 89 -6.84 -12.74 3.68
CA ARG A 89 -7.60 -11.59 4.18
C ARG A 89 -8.34 -11.94 5.46
N GLY A 90 -8.58 -10.94 6.31
CA GLY A 90 -9.37 -11.12 7.52
C GLY A 90 -8.64 -11.83 8.65
N GLN A 91 -7.33 -11.98 8.57
CA GLN A 91 -6.53 -12.71 9.58
C GLN A 91 -5.56 -11.81 10.34
N GLY A 92 -5.72 -10.49 10.25
CA GLY A 92 -4.81 -9.54 10.89
C GLY A 92 -3.44 -9.42 10.22
N LYS A 93 -3.24 -10.11 9.12
CA LYS A 93 -1.93 -10.16 8.46
C LYS A 93 -1.57 -8.86 7.74
N GLY A 94 -2.55 -8.09 7.31
CA GLY A 94 -2.33 -6.80 6.69
C GLY A 94 -1.62 -5.83 7.62
N SER A 95 -2.04 -5.78 8.88
CA SER A 95 -1.41 -4.93 9.88
C SER A 95 0.03 -5.35 10.15
N THR A 96 0.29 -6.64 10.25
CA THR A 96 1.64 -7.18 10.46
C THR A 96 2.55 -6.83 9.28
N LEU A 97 2.03 -6.97 8.07
CA LEU A 97 2.74 -6.61 6.85
C LEU A 97 3.12 -5.12 6.84
N LEU A 98 2.17 -4.26 7.17
CA LEU A 98 2.41 -2.81 7.20
C LEU A 98 3.44 -2.43 8.26
N LYS A 99 3.39 -3.06 9.43
CA LYS A 99 4.39 -2.80 10.48
C LYS A 99 5.79 -3.18 10.00
N GLU A 100 5.95 -4.30 9.33
CA GLU A 100 7.24 -4.68 8.78
C GLU A 100 7.69 -3.69 7.69
N PHE A 101 6.78 -3.31 6.80
CA PHE A 101 7.07 -2.34 5.75
C PHE A 101 7.57 -1.02 6.34
N LEU A 102 6.89 -0.50 7.36
CA LEU A 102 7.22 0.78 7.97
C LEU A 102 8.55 0.76 8.73
N ASN A 103 8.94 -0.39 9.26
CA ASN A 103 10.10 -0.50 10.13
C ASN A 103 11.34 -1.11 9.48
N ASN A 104 11.25 -1.51 8.23
CA ASN A 104 12.35 -2.19 7.53
C ASN A 104 12.91 -1.32 6.41
N ALA A 105 13.93 -0.53 6.73
CA ALA A 105 14.58 0.34 5.74
C ALA A 105 15.21 -0.45 4.58
N GLY A 106 15.49 -1.74 4.77
CA GLY A 106 16.08 -2.57 3.73
C GLY A 106 15.13 -2.84 2.56
N ILE A 107 13.83 -2.70 2.76
CA ILE A 107 12.85 -2.95 1.70
C ILE A 107 12.97 -1.93 0.58
N ILE A 108 13.13 -0.67 0.93
CA ILE A 108 13.11 0.44 -0.03
C ILE A 108 14.37 1.30 0.01
N GLY A 109 15.34 0.94 0.84
CA GLY A 109 16.63 1.64 0.91
C GLY A 109 16.64 2.88 1.79
N PHE A 110 15.54 3.24 2.39
CA PHE A 110 15.47 4.37 3.33
C PHE A 110 14.42 4.11 4.41
N ARG A 111 14.54 4.84 5.51
CA ARG A 111 13.60 4.71 6.62
C ARG A 111 12.37 5.58 6.39
N ILE A 112 11.20 5.01 6.62
CA ILE A 112 9.95 5.75 6.53
C ILE A 112 9.74 6.53 7.81
N GLN A 113 9.77 7.86 7.72
CA GLN A 113 9.53 8.75 8.86
C GLN A 113 8.08 9.16 8.96
N LYS A 114 7.47 9.43 7.82
CA LYS A 114 6.05 9.79 7.74
C LYS A 114 5.42 9.07 6.56
N CYS A 115 4.26 8.50 6.79
CA CYS A 115 3.53 7.76 5.76
C CYS A 115 2.07 8.18 5.77
N GLU A 116 1.48 8.35 4.60
CA GLU A 116 0.07 8.70 4.45
C GLU A 116 -0.63 7.69 3.56
N VAL A 117 -1.92 7.51 3.80
CA VAL A 117 -2.78 6.67 2.97
C VAL A 117 -4.19 7.29 2.95
N GLU A 118 -4.87 7.15 1.82
CA GLU A 118 -6.27 7.54 1.68
C GLU A 118 -7.14 6.28 1.63
N ASN A 119 -8.21 6.27 2.42
CA ASN A 119 -9.18 5.18 2.45
C ASN A 119 -10.58 5.71 2.15
N TYR A 120 -11.36 4.94 1.41
CA TYR A 120 -12.78 5.28 1.26
C TYR A 120 -13.48 5.09 2.60
N PRO A 121 -14.44 5.98 2.95
CA PRO A 121 -15.18 5.86 4.21
C PRO A 121 -15.90 4.53 4.37
N SER A 122 -16.31 3.92 3.27
CA SER A 122 -16.99 2.62 3.28
C SER A 122 -16.05 1.44 3.51
N ASN A 123 -14.75 1.63 3.35
CA ASN A 123 -13.77 0.55 3.51
C ASN A 123 -13.28 0.45 4.96
N ILE A 124 -14.16 -0.02 5.82
CA ILE A 124 -13.88 -0.10 7.27
C ILE A 124 -12.77 -1.10 7.56
N ALA A 125 -12.70 -2.19 6.81
CA ALA A 125 -11.65 -3.20 7.00
C ALA A 125 -10.26 -2.61 6.76
N SER A 126 -10.09 -1.82 5.70
CA SER A 126 -8.83 -1.15 5.41
C SER A 126 -8.46 -0.15 6.50
N GLN A 127 -9.43 0.64 6.96
CA GLN A 127 -9.20 1.60 8.04
C GLN A 127 -8.66 0.93 9.29
N LYS A 128 -9.24 -0.21 9.67
CA LYS A 128 -8.77 -0.97 10.84
C LYS A 128 -7.37 -1.52 10.66
N VAL A 129 -7.05 -1.99 9.47
CA VAL A 129 -5.71 -2.49 9.15
C VAL A 129 -4.67 -1.39 9.36
N PHE A 130 -4.93 -0.19 8.86
CA PHE A 130 -4.01 0.94 9.01
C PHE A 130 -3.96 1.42 10.47
N GLU A 131 -5.10 1.51 11.15
CA GLU A 131 -5.12 1.89 12.57
C GLU A 131 -4.31 0.90 13.42
N ASN A 132 -4.46 -0.40 13.18
CA ASN A 132 -3.70 -1.43 13.90
C ASN A 132 -2.21 -1.36 13.60
N ALA A 133 -1.81 -0.81 12.47
CA ALA A 133 -0.40 -0.62 12.10
C ALA A 133 0.17 0.68 12.65
N GLY A 134 -0.63 1.49 13.33
CA GLY A 134 -0.16 2.72 13.96
C GLY A 134 -0.52 4.01 13.23
N PHE A 135 -1.32 3.92 12.18
CA PHE A 135 -1.83 5.11 11.49
C PHE A 135 -2.96 5.72 12.30
N LYS A 136 -3.08 7.04 12.19
CA LYS A 136 -4.16 7.78 12.84
C LYS A 136 -4.95 8.57 11.81
N TYR A 137 -6.27 8.59 11.97
CA TYR A 137 -7.14 9.42 11.16
C TYR A 137 -6.75 10.88 11.32
N HIS A 138 -6.59 11.59 10.21
CA HIS A 138 -6.19 13.00 10.21
C HIS A 138 -7.33 13.90 9.74
N HIS A 139 -7.87 13.66 8.55
CA HIS A 139 -8.95 14.46 8.01
C HIS A 139 -9.68 13.74 6.90
N ILE A 140 -10.83 14.26 6.52
CA ILE A 140 -11.58 13.77 5.37
C ILE A 140 -11.34 14.69 4.18
N HIS A 141 -11.04 14.10 3.03
CA HIS A 141 -10.92 14.78 1.76
C HIS A 141 -12.25 14.73 1.04
N ARG A 142 -12.80 15.89 0.68
CA ARG A 142 -14.06 15.98 -0.05
C ARG A 142 -13.82 16.67 -1.39
N ASP A 143 -13.79 15.88 -2.43
CA ASP A 143 -13.65 16.42 -3.78
C ASP A 143 -14.83 15.96 -4.64
N GLY A 144 -14.84 16.35 -5.92
CA GLY A 144 -15.94 16.02 -6.83
C GLY A 144 -16.06 14.55 -7.18
N ASN A 145 -15.10 13.71 -6.80
CA ASN A 145 -15.08 12.29 -7.09
C ASN A 145 -15.42 11.41 -5.88
N GLY A 146 -15.82 12.02 -4.78
CA GLY A 146 -16.19 11.32 -3.55
C GLY A 146 -15.28 11.67 -2.39
N ASP A 147 -15.62 11.11 -1.23
CA ASP A 147 -14.88 11.37 0.00
C ASP A 147 -13.79 10.33 0.19
N SER A 148 -12.64 10.75 0.72
CA SER A 148 -11.61 9.85 1.19
C SER A 148 -11.12 10.29 2.56
N MET A 149 -10.72 9.32 3.39
CA MET A 149 -10.23 9.58 4.73
C MET A 149 -8.71 9.46 4.75
N ASN A 150 -8.04 10.54 5.17
CA ASN A 150 -6.58 10.57 5.26
C ASN A 150 -6.13 9.99 6.60
N TYR A 151 -5.23 9.02 6.55
CA TYR A 151 -4.59 8.41 7.71
C TYR A 151 -3.10 8.65 7.66
N VAL A 152 -2.49 8.96 8.78
CA VAL A 152 -1.08 9.35 8.88
C VAL A 152 -0.37 8.48 9.91
N TYR A 153 0.82 8.03 9.55
CA TYR A 153 1.76 7.37 10.43
C TYR A 153 3.01 8.25 10.57
N GLU A 154 3.51 8.37 11.79
CA GLU A 154 4.78 9.04 12.06
C GLU A 154 5.66 8.13 12.91
N SER A 155 6.92 8.03 12.53
CA SER A 155 7.88 7.22 13.27
C SER A 155 8.15 7.82 14.64
N SER A 156 8.02 7.02 15.69
CA SER A 156 8.27 7.46 17.07
C SER A 156 9.72 7.81 17.34
N SER A 157 10.64 7.33 16.51
CA SER A 157 12.07 7.59 16.70
C SER A 157 12.45 9.06 16.45
N LEU A 158 11.56 9.85 15.83
CA LEU A 158 11.79 11.27 15.65
C LEU A 158 11.74 12.04 16.97
N SER A 159 11.08 11.50 17.96
CA SER A 159 10.91 12.16 19.25
C SER A 159 12.10 12.01 20.19
N THR A 160 13.09 11.19 19.84
CA THR A 160 14.22 10.88 20.71
C THR A 160 15.51 11.63 20.38
N THR A 161 15.46 12.51 19.41
CA THR A 161 16.63 13.34 19.02
C THR A 161 16.52 14.81 19.49
#